data_2430442e9c99fc1bd41a41e41580b4e4
#
_entry.id   2430442e9c99fc1bd41a41e41580b4e4
#
_cell.length_a   1.000
_cell.length_b   1.000
_cell.length_c   1.000
_cell.angle_alpha   90.00
_cell.angle_beta   90.00
_cell.angle_gamma   90.00
#
_symmetry.space_group_name_H-M   'P 1'
#
loop_
_entity.id
_entity.type
_entity.pdbx_description
1 polymer ?
#
loop_
_entity_poly.entity_id
_entity_poly.type
_entity_poly.pdbx_seq_one_letter_code
_entity_poly.pdbx_strand_id
1 'polypeptide(L)'
;ILHIFTHDNINFNIMCNNRQSAASNLSNEQLQVFLTSQLGDGHIHTTNSHSTYYVTNCKYEEYINYKIQLLGDFFKNKRKLEKNGFCQTPIWEMRSKSSDILVDIRNMSIKDILNHLTDLGIALWFYDDGSLHKTDLYYNLNTHKFSEEIHRELFVPYFKDK
;
A
#
# COMPACT_ATOMS: atom_id res chain seq x y z
N ILE A 1 11.15 -8.14 -20.72
CA ILE A 1 10.78 -9.57 -20.60
C ILE A 1 10.16 -9.71 -19.23
N LEU A 2 8.81 -9.77 -19.16
CA LEU A 2 8.08 -10.03 -17.93
C LEU A 2 8.13 -11.53 -17.64
N HIS A 3 8.81 -11.93 -16.58
CA HIS A 3 8.64 -13.26 -16.00
C HIS A 3 7.37 -13.31 -15.16
N ILE A 4 6.46 -14.20 -15.56
CA ILE A 4 5.23 -14.52 -14.83
C ILE A 4 5.66 -15.33 -13.58
N PHE A 5 5.50 -14.75 -12.39
CA PHE A 5 5.68 -15.46 -11.14
C PHE A 5 4.44 -16.25 -10.79
N THR A 6 4.64 -17.52 -10.51
CA THR A 6 3.63 -18.49 -10.06
C THR A 6 3.09 -18.10 -8.68
N HIS A 7 1.76 -18.29 -8.52
CA HIS A 7 1.03 -18.03 -7.29
C HIS A 7 1.51 -18.95 -6.15
N ASP A 8 2.36 -18.45 -5.28
CA ASP A 8 2.58 -19.07 -3.98
C ASP A 8 1.67 -18.39 -2.95
N ASN A 9 0.68 -19.16 -2.46
CA ASN A 9 -0.15 -18.76 -1.34
C ASN A 9 0.72 -18.71 -0.07
N ILE A 10 1.17 -17.52 0.30
CA ILE A 10 1.86 -17.30 1.56
C ILE A 10 0.80 -17.30 2.65
N ASN A 11 0.78 -18.36 3.48
CA ASN A 11 -0.01 -18.42 4.71
C ASN A 11 0.53 -17.38 5.69
N PHE A 12 -0.14 -16.24 5.72
CA PHE A 12 0.17 -15.15 6.64
C PHE A 12 -0.38 -15.49 8.02
N ASN A 13 0.37 -16.23 8.82
CA ASN A 13 0.12 -16.36 10.24
C ASN A 13 0.59 -15.08 10.95
N ILE A 14 -0.21 -14.01 10.85
CA ILE A 14 -0.07 -12.90 11.78
C ILE A 14 -0.39 -13.48 13.15
N MET A 15 0.52 -13.36 14.10
CA MET A 15 0.27 -13.71 15.50
C MET A 15 -0.82 -12.75 16.04
N CYS A 16 -2.07 -13.02 15.69
CA CYS A 16 -3.23 -12.35 16.27
C CYS A 16 -3.54 -13.05 17.60
N ASN A 17 -3.35 -12.34 18.70
CA ASN A 17 -3.84 -12.71 19.99
C ASN A 17 -5.34 -13.06 19.91
N ASN A 18 -5.64 -14.36 19.99
CA ASN A 18 -6.91 -14.99 20.37
C ASN A 18 -8.22 -14.30 19.94
N ARG A 19 -8.42 -14.02 18.66
CA ARG A 19 -9.76 -13.98 18.08
C ARG A 19 -9.75 -14.90 16.85
N GLN A 20 -10.41 -16.04 16.97
CA GLN A 20 -10.78 -16.88 15.82
C GLN A 20 -11.81 -16.12 14.97
N SER A 21 -11.39 -15.10 14.23
CA SER A 21 -12.09 -14.61 13.07
C SER A 21 -11.50 -15.34 11.86
N ALA A 22 -12.35 -15.82 10.97
CA ALA A 22 -11.93 -16.43 9.72
C ALA A 22 -10.89 -15.51 9.06
N ALA A 23 -9.61 -15.88 9.16
CA ALA A 23 -8.52 -15.15 8.54
C ALA A 23 -8.82 -15.16 7.03
N SER A 24 -9.30 -14.04 6.52
CA SER A 24 -9.42 -13.84 5.09
C SER A 24 -8.01 -13.91 4.54
N ASN A 25 -7.70 -15.01 3.85
CA ASN A 25 -6.40 -15.20 3.21
C ASN A 25 -6.25 -14.12 2.14
N LEU A 26 -5.46 -13.08 2.42
CA LEU A 26 -5.07 -12.11 1.40
C LEU A 26 -4.18 -12.80 0.37
N SER A 27 -4.38 -12.52 -0.91
CA SER A 27 -3.36 -12.81 -1.90
C SER A 27 -2.11 -11.95 -1.63
N ASN A 28 -0.96 -12.36 -2.16
CA ASN A 28 0.25 -11.57 -2.02
C ASN A 28 0.06 -10.16 -2.61
N GLU A 29 -0.61 -10.04 -3.76
CA GLU A 29 -0.88 -8.77 -4.41
C GLU A 29 -1.74 -7.84 -3.53
N GLN A 30 -2.80 -8.37 -2.94
CA GLN A 30 -3.67 -7.63 -2.01
C GLN A 30 -2.88 -7.13 -0.80
N LEU A 31 -2.05 -8.01 -0.23
CA LEU A 31 -1.18 -7.64 0.88
C LEU A 31 -0.24 -6.50 0.50
N GLN A 32 0.43 -6.57 -0.67
CA GLN A 32 1.34 -5.52 -1.11
C GLN A 32 0.63 -4.16 -1.26
N VAL A 33 -0.59 -4.13 -1.81
CA VAL A 33 -1.38 -2.88 -1.89
C VAL A 33 -1.66 -2.30 -0.51
N PHE A 34 -1.99 -3.14 0.47
CA PHE A 34 -2.30 -2.66 1.82
C PHE A 34 -1.05 -2.26 2.62
N LEU A 35 0.06 -2.99 2.50
CA LEU A 35 1.32 -2.64 3.15
C LEU A 35 1.85 -1.30 2.66
N THR A 36 1.82 -1.07 1.35
CA THR A 36 2.30 0.18 0.76
C THR A 36 1.45 1.39 1.15
N SER A 37 0.19 1.18 1.55
CA SER A 37 -0.64 2.27 2.08
C SER A 37 -0.07 2.93 3.34
N GLN A 38 0.75 2.21 4.10
CA GLN A 38 1.43 2.74 5.30
C GLN A 38 2.71 3.52 4.94
N LEU A 39 3.25 3.29 3.76
CA LEU A 39 4.50 3.89 3.29
C LEU A 39 4.27 5.05 2.31
N GLY A 40 3.21 4.98 1.48
CA GLY A 40 2.90 5.92 0.41
C GLY A 40 1.59 6.70 0.61
N ASP A 41 0.93 7.04 -0.49
CA ASP A 41 -0.26 7.90 -0.57
C ASP A 41 -1.58 7.24 -0.12
N GLY A 42 -1.56 5.95 0.15
CA GLY A 42 -2.73 5.24 0.65
C GLY A 42 -2.99 5.51 2.13
N HIS A 43 -4.22 5.22 2.56
CA HIS A 43 -4.62 5.35 3.97
C HIS A 43 -5.58 4.24 4.38
N ILE A 44 -5.31 3.60 5.53
CA ILE A 44 -6.26 2.69 6.18
C ILE A 44 -7.03 3.48 7.23
N HIS A 45 -8.30 3.72 6.93
CA HIS A 45 -9.21 4.52 7.74
C HIS A 45 -10.13 3.64 8.59
N THR A 46 -10.31 4.01 9.86
CA THR A 46 -11.30 3.40 10.74
C THR A 46 -12.38 4.41 11.06
N THR A 47 -13.63 4.06 10.80
CA THR A 47 -14.79 4.90 11.12
C THR A 47 -15.17 4.84 12.60
N ASN A 48 -16.03 5.75 13.05
CA ASN A 48 -16.61 5.72 14.39
C ASN A 48 -17.43 4.43 14.66
N SER A 49 -17.95 3.80 13.60
CA SER A 49 -18.64 2.48 13.67
C SER A 49 -17.68 1.28 13.63
N HIS A 50 -16.38 1.51 13.79
CA HIS A 50 -15.33 0.49 13.82
C HIS A 50 -15.11 -0.25 12.49
N SER A 51 -15.67 0.24 11.39
CA SER A 51 -15.39 -0.30 10.05
C SER A 51 -14.05 0.21 9.55
N THR A 52 -13.12 -0.69 9.22
CA THR A 52 -11.78 -0.35 8.72
C THR A 52 -11.68 -0.69 7.24
N TYR A 53 -11.28 0.29 6.42
CA TYR A 53 -11.13 0.15 4.98
C TYR A 53 -9.92 0.94 4.46
N TYR A 54 -9.40 0.52 3.32
CA TYR A 54 -8.34 1.22 2.61
C TYR A 54 -8.93 2.25 1.64
N VAL A 55 -8.28 3.41 1.53
CA VAL A 55 -8.58 4.45 0.56
C VAL A 55 -7.29 5.01 -0.03
N THR A 56 -7.31 5.30 -1.32
CA THR A 56 -6.23 6.01 -2.02
C THR A 56 -6.79 6.89 -3.12
N ASN A 57 -6.04 7.93 -3.46
CA ASN A 57 -6.38 8.89 -4.49
C ASN A 57 -5.21 9.01 -5.49
N CYS A 58 -5.52 9.15 -6.76
CA CYS A 58 -4.52 9.44 -7.78
C CYS A 58 -5.13 10.24 -8.93
N LYS A 59 -4.32 11.08 -9.57
CA LYS A 59 -4.73 11.79 -10.80
C LYS A 59 -4.79 10.86 -12.02
N TYR A 60 -4.07 9.74 -12.00
CA TYR A 60 -4.01 8.79 -13.09
C TYR A 60 -5.00 7.66 -12.86
N GLU A 61 -6.04 7.61 -13.72
CA GLU A 61 -7.09 6.58 -13.63
C GLU A 61 -6.54 5.17 -13.86
N GLU A 62 -5.58 5.04 -14.76
CA GLU A 62 -4.95 3.76 -15.12
C GLU A 62 -4.27 3.13 -13.90
N TYR A 63 -3.62 3.93 -13.08
CA TYR A 63 -2.99 3.44 -11.86
C TYR A 63 -4.02 3.00 -10.80
N ILE A 64 -5.10 3.74 -10.65
CA ILE A 64 -6.22 3.33 -9.79
C ILE A 64 -6.83 2.02 -10.29
N ASN A 65 -7.03 1.87 -11.60
CA ASN A 65 -7.55 0.63 -12.19
C ASN A 65 -6.59 -0.55 -11.96
N TYR A 66 -5.28 -0.33 -12.04
CA TYR A 66 -4.28 -1.34 -11.72
C TYR A 66 -4.37 -1.79 -10.25
N LYS A 67 -4.44 -0.86 -9.30
CA LYS A 67 -4.67 -1.20 -7.89
C LYS A 67 -5.97 -1.95 -7.66
N ILE A 68 -7.06 -1.60 -8.38
CA ILE A 68 -8.33 -2.32 -8.33
C ILE A 68 -8.18 -3.77 -8.78
N GLN A 69 -7.43 -4.02 -9.85
CA GLN A 69 -7.14 -5.38 -10.31
C GLN A 69 -6.41 -6.20 -9.25
N LEU A 70 -5.38 -5.60 -8.60
CA LEU A 70 -4.64 -6.25 -7.52
C LEU A 70 -5.53 -6.55 -6.29
N LEU A 71 -6.47 -5.66 -5.96
CA LEU A 71 -7.38 -5.82 -4.83
C LEU A 71 -8.45 -6.90 -5.08
N GLY A 72 -8.85 -7.12 -6.35
CA GLY A 72 -9.85 -8.12 -6.69
C GLY A 72 -11.11 -7.99 -5.85
N ASP A 73 -11.45 -9.04 -5.12
CA ASP A 73 -12.69 -9.10 -4.30
C ASP A 73 -12.70 -8.10 -3.12
N PHE A 74 -11.57 -7.53 -2.74
CA PHE A 74 -11.51 -6.46 -1.73
C PHE A 74 -11.91 -5.10 -2.28
N PHE A 75 -11.96 -4.90 -3.58
CA PHE A 75 -12.45 -3.66 -4.17
C PHE A 75 -13.92 -3.42 -3.83
N LYS A 76 -14.27 -2.17 -3.49
CA LYS A 76 -15.64 -1.75 -3.19
C LYS A 76 -16.18 -0.77 -4.22
N ASN A 77 -15.52 0.38 -4.36
CA ASN A 77 -15.96 1.43 -5.28
C ASN A 77 -14.82 2.35 -5.71
N LYS A 78 -15.03 2.96 -6.88
CA LYS A 78 -14.19 4.03 -7.45
C LYS A 78 -15.07 5.23 -7.77
N ARG A 79 -14.57 6.44 -7.55
CA ARG A 79 -15.24 7.66 -7.95
C ARG A 79 -14.25 8.71 -8.43
N LYS A 80 -14.71 9.57 -9.33
CA LYS A 80 -14.00 10.75 -9.75
C LYS A 80 -14.38 11.91 -8.85
N LEU A 81 -13.39 12.64 -8.35
CA LEU A 81 -13.56 13.86 -7.58
C LEU A 81 -13.12 15.02 -8.48
N GLU A 82 -14.05 15.88 -8.86
CA GLU A 82 -13.79 16.94 -9.85
C GLU A 82 -12.83 18.03 -9.34
N LYS A 83 -12.97 18.42 -8.09
CA LYS A 83 -12.04 19.33 -7.38
C LYS A 83 -12.07 19.00 -5.91
N ASN A 84 -10.91 18.90 -5.28
CA ASN A 84 -10.84 18.65 -3.85
C ASN A 84 -9.70 19.47 -3.23
N GLY A 85 -10.06 20.50 -2.46
CA GLY A 85 -9.12 21.32 -1.72
C GLY A 85 -8.04 21.94 -2.61
N PHE A 86 -6.78 21.56 -2.41
CA PHE A 86 -5.63 22.07 -3.14
C PHE A 86 -5.47 21.49 -4.55
N CYS A 87 -6.15 20.39 -4.88
CA CYS A 87 -6.08 19.79 -6.21
C CYS A 87 -6.97 20.55 -7.20
N GLN A 88 -6.34 21.21 -8.17
CA GLN A 88 -7.04 21.92 -9.25
C GLN A 88 -7.46 20.99 -10.39
N THR A 89 -6.90 19.77 -10.44
CA THR A 89 -7.24 18.75 -11.43
C THR A 89 -8.13 17.69 -10.80
N PRO A 90 -9.04 17.06 -11.57
CA PRO A 90 -9.79 15.91 -11.10
C PRO A 90 -8.86 14.80 -10.65
N ILE A 91 -9.27 14.10 -9.59
CA ILE A 91 -8.57 12.92 -9.07
C ILE A 91 -9.52 11.74 -8.98
N TRP A 92 -8.97 10.55 -9.05
CA TRP A 92 -9.70 9.30 -8.86
C TRP A 92 -9.48 8.79 -7.44
N GLU A 93 -10.56 8.53 -6.72
CA GLU A 93 -10.54 7.88 -5.42
C GLU A 93 -11.01 6.44 -5.57
N MET A 94 -10.33 5.51 -4.93
CA MET A 94 -10.87 4.17 -4.74
C MET A 94 -10.89 3.77 -3.26
N ARG A 95 -11.83 2.87 -2.92
CA ARG A 95 -11.99 2.30 -1.58
C ARG A 95 -12.11 0.80 -1.63
N SER A 96 -11.53 0.13 -0.64
CA SER A 96 -11.74 -1.28 -0.41
C SER A 96 -13.04 -1.56 0.35
N LYS A 97 -13.45 -2.83 0.38
CA LYS A 97 -14.38 -3.34 1.39
C LYS A 97 -13.75 -3.21 2.78
N SER A 98 -14.58 -3.15 3.82
CA SER A 98 -14.09 -3.18 5.20
C SER A 98 -13.65 -4.59 5.57
N SER A 99 -12.58 -4.69 6.35
CA SER A 99 -12.07 -5.96 6.86
C SER A 99 -11.26 -5.75 8.15
N ASP A 100 -11.36 -6.69 9.09
CA ASP A 100 -10.61 -6.66 10.35
C ASP A 100 -9.11 -6.82 10.14
N ILE A 101 -8.69 -7.51 9.07
CA ILE A 101 -7.27 -7.65 8.72
C ILE A 101 -6.58 -6.31 8.45
N LEU A 102 -7.33 -5.30 8.02
CA LEU A 102 -6.79 -3.96 7.80
C LEU A 102 -6.45 -3.26 9.12
N VAL A 103 -7.07 -3.65 10.24
CA VAL A 103 -6.68 -3.17 11.58
C VAL A 103 -5.30 -3.68 11.92
N ASP A 104 -5.03 -4.96 11.65
CA ASP A 104 -3.74 -5.58 11.94
C ASP A 104 -2.65 -4.94 11.07
N ILE A 105 -2.90 -4.79 9.77
CA ILE A 105 -1.95 -4.13 8.85
C ILE A 105 -1.68 -2.67 9.26
N ARG A 106 -2.71 -1.92 9.66
CA ARG A 106 -2.56 -0.55 10.13
C ARG A 106 -1.66 -0.43 11.36
N ASN A 107 -1.66 -1.45 12.22
CA ASN A 107 -0.90 -1.49 13.45
C ASN A 107 0.50 -2.13 13.29
N MET A 108 0.87 -2.57 12.10
CA MET A 108 2.20 -3.12 11.84
C MET A 108 3.30 -2.08 12.04
N SER A 109 4.43 -2.51 12.56
CA SER A 109 5.63 -1.65 12.60
C SER A 109 6.20 -1.46 11.18
N ILE A 110 6.89 -0.35 10.95
CA ILE A 110 7.58 -0.11 9.67
C ILE A 110 8.57 -1.23 9.34
N LYS A 111 9.26 -1.76 10.35
CA LYS A 111 10.17 -2.91 10.18
C LYS A 111 9.43 -4.15 9.67
N ASP A 112 8.26 -4.45 10.24
CA ASP A 112 7.47 -5.60 9.79
C ASP A 112 6.93 -5.39 8.38
N ILE A 113 6.47 -4.18 8.06
CA ILE A 113 6.06 -3.84 6.70
C ILE A 113 7.20 -4.09 5.71
N LEU A 114 8.40 -3.57 5.97
CA LEU A 114 9.56 -3.74 5.09
C LEU A 114 9.94 -5.22 4.92
N ASN A 115 9.87 -6.02 5.98
CA ASN A 115 10.17 -7.46 5.92
C ASN A 115 9.20 -8.24 5.03
N HIS A 116 7.99 -7.72 4.81
CA HIS A 116 6.96 -8.36 3.99
C HIS A 116 6.80 -7.72 2.60
N LEU A 117 7.56 -6.66 2.29
CA LEU A 117 7.52 -6.07 0.96
C LEU A 117 8.22 -6.96 -0.06
N THR A 118 7.51 -7.20 -1.15
CA THR A 118 8.06 -7.80 -2.38
C THR A 118 8.44 -6.70 -3.38
N ASP A 119 9.01 -7.08 -4.51
CA ASP A 119 9.31 -6.15 -5.61
C ASP A 119 8.06 -5.41 -6.09
N LEU A 120 6.89 -6.08 -6.09
CA LEU A 120 5.61 -5.43 -6.38
C LEU A 120 5.30 -4.33 -5.36
N GLY A 121 5.48 -4.62 -4.06
CA GLY A 121 5.27 -3.63 -3.01
C GLY A 121 6.20 -2.43 -3.13
N ILE A 122 7.48 -2.67 -3.42
CA ILE A 122 8.46 -1.59 -3.66
C ILE A 122 8.04 -0.75 -4.87
N ALA A 123 7.62 -1.39 -5.97
CA ALA A 123 7.15 -0.70 -7.17
C ALA A 123 5.89 0.15 -6.90
N LEU A 124 4.92 -0.37 -6.14
CA LEU A 124 3.73 0.38 -5.74
C LEU A 124 4.09 1.58 -4.87
N TRP A 125 4.97 1.39 -3.88
CA TRP A 125 5.44 2.48 -3.02
C TRP A 125 6.16 3.55 -3.84
N PHE A 126 7.04 3.13 -4.75
CA PHE A 126 7.72 4.06 -5.65
C PHE A 126 6.74 4.81 -6.56
N TYR A 127 5.68 4.15 -7.03
CA TYR A 127 4.68 4.78 -7.89
C TYR A 127 3.84 5.82 -7.12
N ASP A 128 3.58 5.57 -5.85
CA ASP A 128 2.86 6.51 -4.97
C ASP A 128 3.74 7.74 -4.64
N ASP A 129 4.97 7.54 -4.17
CA ASP A 129 5.82 8.58 -3.57
C ASP A 129 7.16 8.80 -4.29
N GLY A 130 7.42 8.06 -5.36
CA GLY A 130 8.68 8.15 -6.09
C GLY A 130 8.68 9.24 -7.16
N SER A 131 9.88 9.66 -7.52
CA SER A 131 10.12 10.52 -8.66
C SER A 131 11.40 10.14 -9.38
N LEU A 132 11.39 10.27 -10.71
CA LEU A 132 12.57 10.10 -11.54
C LEU A 132 13.18 11.47 -11.84
N HIS A 133 14.43 11.67 -11.45
CA HIS A 133 15.19 12.85 -11.87
C HIS A 133 15.71 12.63 -13.29
N LYS A 134 15.09 13.33 -14.26
CA LYS A 134 15.30 13.05 -15.69
C LYS A 134 16.71 13.35 -16.16
N THR A 135 17.37 14.34 -15.56
CA THR A 135 18.71 14.78 -16.00
C THR A 135 19.79 13.81 -15.53
N ASP A 136 19.74 13.40 -14.27
CA ASP A 136 20.81 12.63 -13.64
C ASP A 136 20.44 11.14 -13.55
N LEU A 137 19.26 10.76 -14.04
CA LEU A 137 18.75 9.39 -14.12
C LEU A 137 18.76 8.63 -12.77
N TYR A 138 18.53 9.33 -11.68
CA TYR A 138 18.34 8.70 -10.36
C TYR A 138 16.89 8.76 -9.91
N TYR A 139 16.52 7.83 -9.05
CA TYR A 139 15.20 7.75 -8.45
C TYR A 139 15.23 8.32 -7.03
N ASN A 140 14.25 9.15 -6.72
CA ASN A 140 13.97 9.60 -5.36
C ASN A 140 12.71 8.91 -4.85
N LEU A 141 12.75 8.43 -3.61
CA LEU A 141 11.58 7.97 -2.89
C LEU A 141 11.31 8.97 -1.76
N ASN A 142 10.14 9.61 -1.79
CA ASN A 142 9.76 10.58 -0.78
C ASN A 142 9.38 9.88 0.52
N THR A 143 10.21 10.00 1.52
CA THR A 143 10.03 9.36 2.82
C THR A 143 10.04 10.36 3.98
N HIS A 144 9.87 11.66 3.67
CA HIS A 144 10.00 12.76 4.63
C HIS A 144 8.96 12.75 5.76
N LYS A 145 7.90 11.95 5.67
CA LYS A 145 6.95 11.73 6.77
C LYS A 145 7.51 10.88 7.91
N PHE A 146 8.63 10.20 7.67
CA PHE A 146 9.29 9.37 8.67
C PHE A 146 10.45 10.10 9.33
N SER A 147 10.76 9.74 10.58
CA SER A 147 11.88 10.33 11.31
C SER A 147 13.24 9.97 10.69
N GLU A 148 14.26 10.77 10.97
CA GLU A 148 15.63 10.49 10.56
C GLU A 148 16.14 9.14 11.11
N GLU A 149 15.72 8.78 12.31
CA GLU A 149 16.03 7.50 12.93
C GLU A 149 15.51 6.32 12.09
N ILE A 150 14.25 6.38 11.65
CA ILE A 150 13.65 5.36 10.76
C ILE A 150 14.43 5.26 9.44
N HIS A 151 14.85 6.40 8.88
CA HIS A 151 15.66 6.39 7.67
C HIS A 151 16.97 5.65 7.88
N ARG A 152 17.72 6.03 8.93
CA ARG A 152 19.03 5.46 9.22
C ARG A 152 18.97 3.98 9.61
N GLU A 153 17.98 3.60 10.42
CA GLU A 153 17.94 2.27 11.02
C GLU A 153 17.15 1.24 10.20
N LEU A 154 16.20 1.69 9.39
CA LEU A 154 15.34 0.78 8.64
C LEU A 154 15.49 0.95 7.12
N PHE A 155 15.29 2.15 6.56
CA PHE A 155 15.26 2.30 5.11
C PHE A 155 16.63 2.15 4.46
N VAL A 156 17.66 2.79 5.01
CA VAL A 156 19.02 2.69 4.43
C VAL A 156 19.54 1.25 4.43
N PRO A 157 19.48 0.47 5.54
CA PRO A 157 19.85 -0.94 5.50
C PRO A 157 19.00 -1.75 4.52
N TYR A 158 17.67 -1.57 4.56
CA TYR A 158 16.76 -2.32 3.68
C TYR A 158 17.11 -2.18 2.19
N PHE A 159 17.38 -0.95 1.72
CA PHE A 159 17.72 -0.73 0.32
C PHE A 159 19.17 -1.05 -0.05
N LYS A 160 20.08 -1.18 0.92
CA LYS A 160 21.44 -1.66 0.66
C LYS A 160 21.51 -3.16 0.41
N ASP A 161 20.56 -3.91 0.97
CA ASP A 161 20.50 -5.36 0.86
C ASP A 161 19.66 -5.83 -0.35
N LYS A 162 19.07 -4.92 -1.12
CA LYS A 162 18.29 -5.16 -2.34
C LYS A 162 19.06 -4.85 -3.60
#